data_018b782a622a1b684c3e3d0a0292888c
#
_entry.id   018b782a622a1b684c3e3d0a0292888c
#
_cell.length_a   1.000
_cell.length_b   1.000
_cell.length_c   1.000
_cell.angle_alpha   90.00
_cell.angle_beta   90.00
_cell.angle_gamma   90.00
#
_symmetry.space_group_name_H-M   'P 1'
#
loop_
_entity.id
_entity.type
_entity.pdbx_description
1 polymer ?
#
loop_
_entity_poly.entity_id
_entity_poly.type
_entity_poly.pdbx_seq_one_letter_code
_entity_poly.pdbx_strand_id
1 'polypeptide(L)'
;MLKYINIKNFVSKLALIILIFSYDSSISFSNDEIIDLKIRKEELTKEANAGNSQAQYMLGRLALETKNPPDHSTAVYWFKIASESNHLESQEMLGALLFSGLGVPPNPKEAAIWWYKAAMAGSTKAQASLGVLYALGSGVPKNAIEAYKWLTISAMSGNEAARIQRDESISLQMTANEIREAQKKVEALIKKIIK
;
A
#
# COMPACT_ATOMS: atom_id res chain seq x y z
N MET A 1 -10.85 17.95 29.75
CA MET A 1 -9.79 16.93 29.69
C MET A 1 -10.25 15.82 28.73
N LEU A 2 -10.22 16.08 27.41
CA LEU A 2 -10.58 15.11 26.37
C LEU A 2 -9.39 14.19 26.12
N LYS A 3 -9.52 12.93 26.50
CA LYS A 3 -8.52 11.88 26.34
C LYS A 3 -8.25 11.66 24.84
N TYR A 4 -6.99 11.64 24.45
CA TYR A 4 -6.51 11.12 23.18
C TYR A 4 -7.11 9.74 22.91
N ILE A 5 -8.16 9.67 22.13
CA ILE A 5 -8.73 8.40 21.67
C ILE A 5 -7.90 7.96 20.49
N ASN A 6 -7.26 6.81 20.66
CA ASN A 6 -6.34 6.19 19.70
C ASN A 6 -7.01 6.03 18.32
N ILE A 7 -6.61 6.84 17.36
CA ILE A 7 -7.15 6.91 16.00
C ILE A 7 -7.13 5.53 15.29
N LYS A 8 -6.13 4.68 15.59
CA LYS A 8 -6.06 3.29 15.08
C LYS A 8 -7.27 2.44 15.49
N ASN A 9 -7.79 2.62 16.71
CA ASN A 9 -8.98 1.90 17.17
C ASN A 9 -10.28 2.44 16.57
N PHE A 10 -10.29 3.66 16.06
CA PHE A 10 -11.47 4.25 15.43
C PHE A 10 -11.72 3.65 14.03
N VAL A 11 -10.69 3.59 13.17
CA VAL A 11 -10.83 3.02 11.80
C VAL A 11 -11.18 1.54 11.87
N SER A 12 -10.59 0.76 12.80
CA SER A 12 -10.93 -0.65 12.97
C SER A 12 -12.36 -0.86 13.51
N LYS A 13 -12.84 0.02 14.39
CA LYS A 13 -14.23 -0.02 14.86
C LYS A 13 -15.22 0.45 13.78
N LEU A 14 -14.87 1.46 12.99
CA LEU A 14 -15.69 1.91 11.87
C LEU A 14 -15.78 0.84 10.77
N ALA A 15 -14.67 0.18 10.43
CA ALA A 15 -14.64 -0.95 9.50
C ALA A 15 -15.42 -2.15 10.03
N LEU A 16 -15.33 -2.44 11.34
CA LEU A 16 -16.10 -3.49 11.99
C LEU A 16 -17.61 -3.19 11.98
N ILE A 17 -17.99 -1.95 12.25
CA ILE A 17 -19.36 -1.48 12.21
C ILE A 17 -19.95 -1.60 10.80
N ILE A 18 -19.18 -1.29 9.75
CA ILE A 18 -19.63 -1.36 8.36
C ILE A 18 -19.67 -2.80 7.83
N LEU A 19 -18.74 -3.67 8.25
CA LEU A 19 -18.80 -5.10 7.98
C LEU A 19 -20.07 -5.75 8.59
N ILE A 20 -20.50 -5.29 9.74
CA ILE A 20 -21.74 -5.73 10.39
C ILE A 20 -22.97 -5.23 9.61
N PHE A 21 -22.93 -3.99 9.08
CA PHE A 21 -24.03 -3.41 8.29
C PHE A 21 -24.25 -4.09 6.94
N SER A 22 -23.21 -4.62 6.32
CA SER A 22 -23.34 -5.35 5.05
C SER A 22 -23.83 -6.78 5.21
N TYR A 23 -23.82 -7.33 6.43
CA TYR A 23 -24.19 -8.72 6.68
C TYR A 23 -25.48 -8.92 7.49
N ASP A 24 -25.90 -7.92 8.27
CA ASP A 24 -27.12 -8.02 9.10
C ASP A 24 -27.87 -6.67 9.12
N SER A 25 -29.00 -6.64 8.41
CA SER A 25 -29.90 -5.48 8.33
C SER A 25 -30.66 -5.20 9.66
N SER A 26 -30.35 -5.91 10.73
CA SER A 26 -31.00 -5.81 12.04
C SER A 26 -30.29 -4.88 13.04
N ILE A 27 -29.06 -4.39 12.72
CA ILE A 27 -28.34 -3.49 13.63
C ILE A 27 -28.72 -2.05 13.32
N SER A 28 -29.53 -1.46 14.19
CA SER A 28 -29.81 -0.01 14.19
C SER A 28 -28.83 0.71 15.13
N PHE A 29 -28.08 1.68 14.60
CA PHE A 29 -27.30 2.59 15.43
C PHE A 29 -28.22 3.59 16.09
N SER A 30 -27.87 3.98 17.33
CA SER A 30 -28.53 5.11 17.96
C SER A 30 -28.20 6.41 17.18
N ASN A 31 -29.10 7.38 17.23
CA ASN A 31 -28.84 8.69 16.63
C ASN A 31 -27.53 9.31 17.16
N ASP A 32 -27.19 9.08 18.42
CA ASP A 32 -25.98 9.59 19.05
C ASP A 32 -24.71 8.96 18.46
N GLU A 33 -24.70 7.66 18.15
CA GLU A 33 -23.57 6.98 17.49
C GLU A 33 -23.35 7.49 16.06
N ILE A 34 -24.43 7.71 15.31
CA ILE A 34 -24.36 8.27 13.96
C ILE A 34 -23.81 9.70 13.99
N ILE A 35 -24.23 10.51 14.97
CA ILE A 35 -23.73 11.87 15.15
C ILE A 35 -22.25 11.86 15.51
N ASP A 36 -21.80 10.99 16.43
CA ASP A 36 -20.38 10.86 16.81
C ASP A 36 -19.51 10.47 15.62
N LEU A 37 -19.94 9.51 14.80
CA LEU A 37 -19.25 9.11 13.58
C LEU A 37 -19.12 10.25 12.57
N LYS A 38 -20.15 11.06 12.44
CA LYS A 38 -20.17 12.21 11.52
C LYS A 38 -19.21 13.31 11.97
N ILE A 39 -19.23 13.65 13.26
CA ILE A 39 -18.31 14.62 13.86
C ILE A 39 -16.86 14.17 13.68
N ARG A 40 -16.55 12.92 13.96
CA ARG A 40 -15.19 12.38 13.82
C ARG A 40 -14.69 12.38 12.38
N LYS A 41 -15.57 12.11 11.40
CA LYS A 41 -15.22 12.22 9.99
C LYS A 41 -14.92 13.67 9.60
N GLU A 42 -15.66 14.63 10.12
CA GLU A 42 -15.41 16.06 9.90
C GLU A 42 -14.07 16.49 10.50
N GLU A 43 -13.75 16.07 11.74
CA GLU A 43 -12.46 16.32 12.38
C GLU A 43 -11.31 15.71 11.57
N LEU A 44 -11.44 14.44 11.14
CA LEU A 44 -10.45 13.77 10.31
C LEU A 44 -10.22 14.51 8.99
N THR A 45 -11.31 15.00 8.37
CA THR A 45 -11.24 15.78 7.13
C THR A 45 -10.51 17.12 7.36
N LYS A 46 -10.75 17.77 8.50
CA LYS A 46 -10.05 19.00 8.87
C LYS A 46 -8.55 18.77 9.06
N GLU A 47 -8.17 17.70 9.74
CA GLU A 47 -6.76 17.33 9.92
C GLU A 47 -6.09 17.00 8.57
N ALA A 48 -6.76 16.24 7.72
CA ALA A 48 -6.26 15.87 6.39
C ALA A 48 -6.02 17.13 5.52
N ASN A 49 -6.95 18.08 5.55
CA ASN A 49 -6.82 19.36 4.85
C ASN A 49 -5.72 20.25 5.45
N ALA A 50 -5.41 20.09 6.72
CA ALA A 50 -4.27 20.73 7.37
C ALA A 50 -2.91 20.08 7.07
N GLY A 51 -2.88 19.02 6.23
CA GLY A 51 -1.65 18.35 5.78
C GLY A 51 -1.24 17.14 6.62
N ASN A 52 -2.08 16.66 7.54
CA ASN A 52 -1.80 15.45 8.29
C ASN A 52 -1.89 14.22 7.36
N SER A 53 -0.73 13.64 6.97
CA SER A 53 -0.66 12.51 6.04
C SER A 53 -1.32 11.24 6.58
N GLN A 54 -1.32 11.02 7.90
CA GLN A 54 -2.02 9.91 8.52
C GLN A 54 -3.55 10.07 8.39
N ALA A 55 -4.07 11.29 8.58
CA ALA A 55 -5.49 11.58 8.38
C ALA A 55 -5.91 11.42 6.91
N GLN A 56 -5.06 11.86 5.99
CA GLN A 56 -5.26 11.66 4.54
C GLN A 56 -5.31 10.17 4.19
N TYR A 57 -4.37 9.37 4.68
CA TYR A 57 -4.39 7.92 4.52
C TYR A 57 -5.67 7.28 5.05
N MET A 58 -6.13 7.72 6.23
CA MET A 58 -7.37 7.22 6.82
C MET A 58 -8.60 7.55 5.99
N LEU A 59 -8.69 8.76 5.41
CA LEU A 59 -9.78 9.12 4.49
C LEU A 59 -9.75 8.27 3.22
N GLY A 60 -8.57 7.98 2.67
CA GLY A 60 -8.42 7.06 1.55
C GLY A 60 -8.92 5.66 1.86
N ARG A 61 -8.55 5.12 3.03
CA ARG A 61 -9.07 3.83 3.51
C ARG A 61 -10.57 3.85 3.73
N LEU A 62 -11.07 4.91 4.34
CA LEU A 62 -12.50 5.08 4.60
C LEU A 62 -13.31 5.03 3.30
N ALA A 63 -12.80 5.63 2.23
CA ALA A 63 -13.45 5.62 0.92
C ALA A 63 -13.55 4.19 0.34
N LEU A 64 -12.56 3.33 0.61
CA LEU A 64 -12.58 1.93 0.16
C LEU A 64 -13.46 1.03 1.02
N GLU A 65 -13.53 1.30 2.35
CA GLU A 65 -14.15 0.40 3.32
C GLU A 65 -15.63 0.71 3.58
N THR A 66 -16.05 1.98 3.39
CA THR A 66 -17.38 2.44 3.84
C THR A 66 -18.42 2.56 2.75
N LYS A 67 -18.05 2.41 1.50
CA LYS A 67 -18.97 2.48 0.36
C LYS A 67 -19.08 1.11 -0.32
N ASN A 68 -20.26 0.81 -0.80
CA ASN A 68 -20.52 -0.37 -1.63
C ASN A 68 -21.27 0.07 -2.90
N PRO A 69 -20.61 0.13 -4.07
CA PRO A 69 -19.22 -0.24 -4.32
C PRO A 69 -18.20 0.74 -3.70
N PRO A 70 -16.94 0.30 -3.46
CA PRO A 70 -15.87 1.16 -2.93
C PRO A 70 -15.62 2.40 -3.80
N ASP A 71 -15.36 3.54 -3.16
CA ASP A 71 -15.03 4.78 -3.85
C ASP A 71 -13.52 4.89 -4.10
N HIS A 72 -13.06 4.15 -5.13
CA HIS A 72 -11.65 4.12 -5.49
C HIS A 72 -11.10 5.49 -5.93
N SER A 73 -11.94 6.33 -6.56
CA SER A 73 -11.49 7.66 -7.01
C SER A 73 -11.16 8.58 -5.83
N THR A 74 -12.02 8.61 -4.81
CA THR A 74 -11.74 9.35 -3.57
C THR A 74 -10.54 8.75 -2.84
N ALA A 75 -10.37 7.43 -2.84
CA ALA A 75 -9.21 6.78 -2.25
C ALA A 75 -7.91 7.16 -2.96
N VAL A 76 -7.87 7.14 -4.28
CA VAL A 76 -6.72 7.59 -5.09
C VAL A 76 -6.36 9.04 -4.74
N TYR A 77 -7.34 9.92 -4.68
CA TYR A 77 -7.12 11.33 -4.33
C TYR A 77 -6.38 11.48 -2.99
N TRP A 78 -6.89 10.86 -1.94
CA TRP A 78 -6.31 10.99 -0.60
C TRP A 78 -4.97 10.26 -0.46
N PHE A 79 -4.83 9.06 -1.04
CA PHE A 79 -3.55 8.34 -1.03
C PHE A 79 -2.48 9.09 -1.82
N LYS A 80 -2.83 9.78 -2.90
CA LYS A 80 -1.87 10.58 -3.66
C LYS A 80 -1.28 11.71 -2.81
N ILE A 81 -2.12 12.50 -2.14
CA ILE A 81 -1.69 13.60 -1.28
C ILE A 81 -0.80 13.06 -0.14
N ALA A 82 -1.22 12.01 0.54
CA ALA A 82 -0.44 11.40 1.62
C ALA A 82 0.89 10.81 1.10
N SER A 83 0.91 10.24 -0.11
CA SER A 83 2.12 9.70 -0.74
C SER A 83 3.15 10.77 -1.07
N GLU A 84 2.71 11.96 -1.46
CA GLU A 84 3.56 13.12 -1.70
C GLU A 84 4.25 13.60 -0.41
N SER A 85 3.60 13.37 0.74
CA SER A 85 4.14 13.59 2.09
C SER A 85 4.95 12.37 2.62
N ASN A 86 5.36 11.44 1.76
CA ASN A 86 6.12 10.23 2.08
C ASN A 86 5.42 9.26 3.04
N HIS A 87 4.09 9.25 3.11
CA HIS A 87 3.35 8.26 3.89
C HIS A 87 3.45 6.89 3.23
N LEU A 88 4.12 5.95 3.91
CA LEU A 88 4.51 4.65 3.36
C LEU A 88 3.33 3.82 2.86
N GLU A 89 2.33 3.62 3.71
CA GLU A 89 1.17 2.81 3.38
C GLU A 89 0.32 3.44 2.26
N SER A 90 0.32 4.76 2.15
CA SER A 90 -0.34 5.45 1.03
C SER A 90 0.38 5.23 -0.29
N GLN A 91 1.71 5.21 -0.29
CA GLN A 91 2.51 4.87 -1.48
C GLN A 91 2.24 3.44 -1.95
N GLU A 92 2.11 2.49 -1.01
CA GLU A 92 1.73 1.11 -1.33
C GLU A 92 0.35 1.04 -1.98
N MET A 93 -0.65 1.66 -1.35
CA MET A 93 -2.04 1.63 -1.81
C MET A 93 -2.23 2.36 -3.13
N LEU A 94 -1.59 3.53 -3.29
CA LEU A 94 -1.63 4.27 -4.55
C LEU A 94 -1.02 3.47 -5.70
N GLY A 95 0.13 2.83 -5.46
CA GLY A 95 0.74 1.94 -6.43
C GLY A 95 -0.19 0.81 -6.87
N ALA A 96 -0.90 0.19 -5.91
CA ALA A 96 -1.85 -0.88 -6.19
C ALA A 96 -3.06 -0.39 -7.02
N LEU A 97 -3.64 0.76 -6.68
CA LEU A 97 -4.77 1.33 -7.41
C LEU A 97 -4.39 1.76 -8.83
N LEU A 98 -3.21 2.37 -9.00
CA LEU A 98 -2.66 2.74 -10.30
C LEU A 98 -2.35 1.51 -11.17
N PHE A 99 -1.81 0.44 -10.58
CA PHE A 99 -1.52 -0.79 -11.31
C PHE A 99 -2.80 -1.49 -11.78
N SER A 100 -3.79 -1.58 -10.91
CA SER A 100 -5.06 -2.26 -11.18
C SER A 100 -6.05 -1.44 -12.00
N GLY A 101 -5.85 -0.12 -12.13
CA GLY A 101 -6.80 0.77 -12.79
C GLY A 101 -8.08 1.00 -12.00
N LEU A 102 -8.00 0.92 -10.67
CA LEU A 102 -9.15 1.14 -9.80
C LEU A 102 -9.24 2.63 -9.41
N GLY A 103 -10.31 3.29 -9.82
CA GLY A 103 -10.55 4.72 -9.59
C GLY A 103 -9.82 5.67 -10.53
N VAL A 104 -8.84 5.17 -11.29
CA VAL A 104 -8.09 5.88 -12.33
C VAL A 104 -7.73 4.89 -13.45
N PRO A 105 -7.44 5.36 -14.67
CA PRO A 105 -6.92 4.47 -15.72
C PRO A 105 -5.62 3.77 -15.28
N PRO A 106 -5.40 2.51 -15.66
CA PRO A 106 -4.19 1.77 -15.30
C PRO A 106 -2.91 2.52 -15.71
N ASN A 107 -1.98 2.70 -14.78
CA ASN A 107 -0.70 3.34 -15.02
C ASN A 107 0.44 2.56 -14.31
N PRO A 108 0.88 1.42 -14.86
CA PRO A 108 1.95 0.62 -14.25
C PRO A 108 3.28 1.36 -14.10
N LYS A 109 3.54 2.33 -14.99
CA LYS A 109 4.76 3.15 -14.90
C LYS A 109 4.76 4.04 -13.66
N GLU A 110 3.66 4.70 -13.36
CA GLU A 110 3.51 5.51 -12.15
C GLU A 110 3.44 4.62 -10.90
N ALA A 111 2.77 3.48 -10.97
CA ALA A 111 2.76 2.48 -9.90
C ALA A 111 4.18 2.04 -9.51
N ALA A 112 5.05 1.80 -10.50
CA ALA A 112 6.45 1.45 -10.26
C ALA A 112 7.20 2.54 -9.51
N ILE A 113 6.93 3.82 -9.79
CA ILE A 113 7.57 4.96 -9.10
C ILE A 113 7.16 4.97 -7.62
N TRP A 114 5.86 4.82 -7.33
CA TRP A 114 5.38 4.84 -5.95
C TRP A 114 5.85 3.60 -5.18
N TRP A 115 5.79 2.42 -5.78
CA TRP A 115 6.33 1.21 -5.15
C TRP A 115 7.83 1.25 -4.95
N TYR A 116 8.59 1.91 -5.84
CA TYR A 116 10.02 2.12 -5.63
C TYR A 116 10.29 3.00 -4.39
N LYS A 117 9.56 4.09 -4.22
CA LYS A 117 9.66 4.93 -3.02
C LYS A 117 9.35 4.14 -1.75
N ALA A 118 8.22 3.43 -1.74
CA ALA A 118 7.82 2.59 -0.61
C ALA A 118 8.82 1.45 -0.34
N ALA A 119 9.35 0.80 -1.37
CA ALA A 119 10.33 -0.28 -1.25
C ALA A 119 11.64 0.21 -0.64
N MET A 120 12.11 1.41 -1.04
CA MET A 120 13.28 2.06 -0.46
C MET A 120 13.06 2.49 0.98
N ALA A 121 11.82 2.78 1.37
CA ALA A 121 11.41 3.06 2.75
C ALA A 121 11.15 1.78 3.57
N GLY A 122 11.41 0.59 3.02
CA GLY A 122 11.34 -0.69 3.72
C GLY A 122 10.03 -1.46 3.57
N SER A 123 9.10 -1.02 2.72
CA SER A 123 7.88 -1.78 2.48
C SER A 123 8.15 -3.12 1.81
N THR A 124 7.94 -4.19 2.55
CA THR A 124 8.06 -5.58 2.05
C THR A 124 7.08 -5.86 0.89
N LYS A 125 5.87 -5.30 0.96
CA LYS A 125 4.85 -5.44 -0.10
C LYS A 125 5.28 -4.73 -1.38
N ALA A 126 5.76 -3.49 -1.28
CA ALA A 126 6.23 -2.73 -2.43
C ALA A 126 7.47 -3.35 -3.06
N GLN A 127 8.38 -3.92 -2.26
CA GLN A 127 9.55 -4.68 -2.75
C GLN A 127 9.10 -5.89 -3.59
N ALA A 128 8.13 -6.67 -3.11
CA ALA A 128 7.57 -7.79 -3.88
C ALA A 128 6.89 -7.30 -5.17
N SER A 129 6.07 -6.24 -5.09
CA SER A 129 5.40 -5.67 -6.26
C SER A 129 6.39 -5.20 -7.33
N LEU A 130 7.49 -4.55 -6.95
CA LEU A 130 8.56 -4.18 -7.87
C LEU A 130 9.20 -5.41 -8.53
N GLY A 131 9.46 -6.46 -7.75
CA GLY A 131 9.98 -7.71 -8.27
C GLY A 131 9.08 -8.28 -9.37
N VAL A 132 7.77 -8.27 -9.14
CA VAL A 132 6.77 -8.68 -10.13
C VAL A 132 6.79 -7.78 -11.38
N LEU A 133 6.84 -6.45 -11.21
CA LEU A 133 6.88 -5.52 -12.34
C LEU A 133 8.10 -5.77 -13.23
N TYR A 134 9.29 -5.95 -12.64
CA TYR A 134 10.51 -6.28 -13.40
C TYR A 134 10.45 -7.65 -14.05
N ALA A 135 9.81 -8.63 -13.42
CA ALA A 135 9.62 -9.97 -14.01
C ALA A 135 8.72 -9.93 -15.25
N LEU A 136 7.66 -9.13 -15.19
CA LEU A 136 6.67 -9.00 -16.26
C LEU A 136 7.07 -7.98 -17.34
N GLY A 137 7.91 -7.01 -17.01
CA GLY A 137 8.16 -5.84 -17.86
C GLY A 137 6.97 -4.86 -17.89
N SER A 138 6.21 -4.80 -16.80
CA SER A 138 5.01 -3.95 -16.70
C SER A 138 5.37 -2.61 -16.09
N GLY A 139 5.26 -1.53 -16.86
CA GLY A 139 5.64 -0.18 -16.43
C GLY A 139 7.14 0.09 -16.31
N VAL A 140 7.94 -0.96 -16.31
CA VAL A 140 9.43 -0.96 -16.30
C VAL A 140 9.94 -1.96 -17.35
N PRO A 141 11.15 -1.80 -17.90
CA PRO A 141 11.75 -2.80 -18.76
C PRO A 141 11.88 -4.15 -18.04
N LYS A 142 11.54 -5.25 -18.72
CA LYS A 142 11.71 -6.61 -18.16
C LYS A 142 13.17 -6.84 -17.78
N ASN A 143 13.42 -7.27 -16.54
CA ASN A 143 14.77 -7.49 -16.03
C ASN A 143 14.77 -8.52 -14.89
N ALA A 144 15.24 -9.73 -15.18
CA ALA A 144 15.29 -10.82 -14.22
C ALA A 144 16.22 -10.53 -13.03
N ILE A 145 17.33 -9.83 -13.26
CA ILE A 145 18.27 -9.45 -12.19
C ILE A 145 17.61 -8.49 -11.19
N GLU A 146 16.89 -7.46 -11.69
CA GLU A 146 16.13 -6.54 -10.83
C GLU A 146 14.96 -7.26 -10.14
N ALA A 147 14.24 -8.14 -10.85
CA ALA A 147 13.19 -8.97 -10.27
C ALA A 147 13.71 -9.82 -9.11
N TYR A 148 14.78 -10.57 -9.35
CA TYR A 148 15.43 -11.39 -8.32
C TYR A 148 15.87 -10.56 -7.11
N LYS A 149 16.51 -9.40 -7.35
CA LYS A 149 16.95 -8.50 -6.28
C LYS A 149 15.80 -8.07 -5.37
N TRP A 150 14.73 -7.53 -5.95
CA TRP A 150 13.61 -7.01 -5.16
C TRP A 150 12.84 -8.12 -4.44
N LEU A 151 12.63 -9.28 -5.09
CA LEU A 151 12.01 -10.44 -4.45
C LEU A 151 12.89 -10.99 -3.31
N THR A 152 14.23 -10.97 -3.46
CA THR A 152 15.13 -11.39 -2.39
C THR A 152 15.02 -10.50 -1.17
N ILE A 153 15.00 -9.17 -1.34
CA ILE A 153 14.89 -8.23 -0.22
C ILE A 153 13.54 -8.40 0.49
N SER A 154 12.46 -8.56 -0.28
CA SER A 154 11.14 -8.84 0.28
C SER A 154 11.11 -10.16 1.07
N ALA A 155 11.73 -11.22 0.53
CA ALA A 155 11.83 -12.53 1.18
C ALA A 155 12.65 -12.47 2.48
N MET A 156 13.74 -11.71 2.51
CA MET A 156 14.54 -11.49 3.73
C MET A 156 13.75 -10.81 4.85
N SER A 157 12.71 -10.06 4.50
CA SER A 157 11.75 -9.45 5.44
C SER A 157 10.56 -10.37 5.78
N GLY A 158 10.64 -11.66 5.43
CA GLY A 158 9.63 -12.66 5.78
C GLY A 158 8.50 -12.84 4.75
N ASN A 159 8.59 -12.25 3.56
CA ASN A 159 7.60 -12.47 2.51
C ASN A 159 7.82 -13.81 1.81
N GLU A 160 7.10 -14.83 2.25
CA GLU A 160 7.20 -16.18 1.71
C GLU A 160 6.77 -16.27 0.23
N ALA A 161 5.75 -15.52 -0.18
CA ALA A 161 5.32 -15.49 -1.57
C ALA A 161 6.42 -14.94 -2.49
N ALA A 162 7.15 -13.91 -2.04
CA ALA A 162 8.30 -13.38 -2.78
C ALA A 162 9.45 -14.41 -2.86
N ARG A 163 9.69 -15.17 -1.79
CA ARG A 163 10.67 -16.25 -1.79
C ARG A 163 10.33 -17.31 -2.83
N ILE A 164 9.10 -17.81 -2.80
CA ILE A 164 8.61 -18.82 -3.75
C ILE A 164 8.74 -18.30 -5.19
N GLN A 165 8.27 -17.09 -5.46
CA GLN A 165 8.34 -16.51 -6.81
C GLN A 165 9.77 -16.33 -7.31
N ARG A 166 10.70 -15.91 -6.43
CA ARG A 166 12.13 -15.86 -6.75
C ARG A 166 12.69 -17.22 -7.10
N ASP A 167 12.45 -18.23 -6.24
CA ASP A 167 13.10 -19.53 -6.33
C ASP A 167 12.49 -20.42 -7.42
N GLU A 168 11.17 -20.41 -7.57
CA GLU A 168 10.44 -21.32 -8.44
C GLU A 168 10.10 -20.72 -9.82
N SER A 169 10.33 -19.42 -10.01
CA SER A 169 10.01 -18.75 -11.28
C SER A 169 11.21 -18.00 -11.84
N ILE A 170 11.76 -17.04 -11.10
CA ILE A 170 12.77 -16.12 -11.63
C ILE A 170 14.14 -16.79 -11.73
N SER A 171 14.61 -17.47 -10.67
CA SER A 171 15.93 -18.08 -10.64
C SER A 171 16.10 -19.20 -11.69
N LEU A 172 15.02 -19.91 -11.99
CA LEU A 172 15.05 -20.97 -13.00
C LEU A 172 15.27 -20.46 -14.44
N GLN A 173 15.01 -19.18 -14.68
CA GLN A 173 15.20 -18.52 -15.97
C GLN A 173 16.55 -17.78 -16.07
N MET A 174 17.35 -17.78 -15.00
CA MET A 174 18.60 -17.02 -14.90
C MET A 174 19.81 -17.92 -14.99
N THR A 175 20.87 -17.41 -15.61
CA THR A 175 22.19 -18.03 -15.57
C THR A 175 22.85 -17.83 -14.20
N ALA A 176 23.83 -18.67 -13.88
CA ALA A 176 24.61 -18.53 -12.64
C ALA A 176 25.33 -17.15 -12.52
N ASN A 177 25.69 -16.54 -13.64
CA ASN A 177 26.29 -15.19 -13.66
C ASN A 177 25.28 -14.11 -13.29
N GLU A 178 24.07 -14.18 -13.86
CA GLU A 178 22.98 -13.24 -13.55
C GLU A 178 22.54 -13.34 -12.08
N ILE A 179 22.48 -14.56 -11.53
CA ILE A 179 22.19 -14.75 -10.10
C ILE A 179 23.27 -14.09 -9.24
N ARG A 180 24.55 -14.28 -9.57
CA ARG A 180 25.66 -13.63 -8.84
C ARG A 180 25.61 -12.10 -8.94
N GLU A 181 25.26 -11.56 -10.11
CA GLU A 181 25.08 -10.14 -10.30
C GLU A 181 23.91 -9.61 -9.44
N ALA A 182 22.77 -10.30 -9.45
CA ALA A 182 21.62 -9.96 -8.63
C ALA A 182 21.96 -9.95 -7.12
N GLN A 183 22.71 -10.97 -6.64
CA GLN A 183 23.15 -11.06 -5.26
C GLN A 183 24.06 -9.88 -4.87
N LYS A 184 24.99 -9.47 -5.73
CA LYS A 184 25.80 -8.26 -5.50
C LYS A 184 24.94 -7.00 -5.39
N LYS A 185 23.90 -6.87 -6.21
CA LYS A 185 22.95 -5.75 -6.13
C LYS A 185 22.13 -5.77 -4.85
N VAL A 186 21.75 -6.96 -4.35
CA VAL A 186 21.10 -7.13 -3.03
C VAL A 186 22.01 -6.61 -1.93
N GLU A 187 23.26 -7.05 -1.86
CA GLU A 187 24.23 -6.63 -0.86
C GLU A 187 24.48 -5.11 -0.89
N ALA A 188 24.60 -4.54 -2.09
CA ALA A 188 24.78 -3.10 -2.26
C ALA A 188 23.58 -2.30 -1.76
N LEU A 189 22.35 -2.79 -2.01
CA LEU A 189 21.13 -2.12 -1.57
C LEU A 189 20.96 -2.23 -0.05
N ILE A 190 21.23 -3.39 0.55
CA ILE A 190 21.19 -3.57 2.00
C ILE A 190 22.14 -2.59 2.70
N LYS A 191 23.39 -2.46 2.23
CA LYS A 191 24.36 -1.49 2.74
C LYS A 191 23.88 -0.04 2.65
N LYS A 192 23.03 0.28 1.68
CA LYS A 192 22.46 1.61 1.49
C LYS A 192 21.29 1.90 2.43
N ILE A 193 20.50 0.88 2.75
CA ILE A 193 19.29 1.01 3.60
C ILE A 193 19.65 1.00 5.10
N ILE A 194 20.73 0.28 5.49
CA ILE A 194 21.15 0.15 6.89
C ILE A 194 21.99 1.36 7.37
N LYS A 195 22.42 2.23 6.48
CA LYS A 195 23.09 3.50 6.83
C LYS A 195 22.10 4.60 7.18
#